data_f92268e97486726d7272dd3748ea567b
#
_entry.id   f92268e97486726d7272dd3748ea567b
#
_cell.length_a   1.000
_cell.length_b   1.000
_cell.length_c   1.000
_cell.angle_alpha   90.00
_cell.angle_beta   90.00
_cell.angle_gamma   90.00
#
_symmetry.space_group_name_H-M   'P 1'
#
loop_
_entity.id
_entity.type
_entity.pdbx_description
1 polymer ?
#
loop_
_entity_poly.entity_id
_entity_poly.type
_entity_poly.pdbx_seq_one_letter_code
_entity_poly.pdbx_strand_id
1 'polypeptide(L)'
;MRAPMWVIRVMEKRKRGFTLAELLMAVAISGLLAAIAYPSYTKYIERMKISTAIADITNIGVVIDRYRDVNGSLPANLAQLPNLPLVDPWDNPYQYLSFSGLKGKGKMRKDKSLVPVNSDYDLYSMGKDERTTAPFTSQAARDDIVRANDGSYVGLASDY
;
A
#
# COMPACT_ATOMS: atom_id res chain seq x y z
N MET A 1 65.75 2.80 -57.32
CA MET A 1 64.31 3.19 -57.14
C MET A 1 63.92 3.02 -55.70
N ARG A 2 63.68 4.13 -54.94
CA ARG A 2 63.27 4.10 -53.53
C ARG A 2 61.77 4.42 -53.48
N ALA A 3 60.96 3.52 -52.93
CA ALA A 3 59.53 3.72 -52.73
C ALA A 3 59.26 4.77 -51.66
N PRO A 4 58.24 5.64 -51.80
CA PRO A 4 57.90 6.62 -50.79
C PRO A 4 57.12 5.95 -49.67
N MET A 5 57.60 6.13 -48.46
CA MET A 5 56.94 5.67 -47.19
C MET A 5 55.85 6.62 -46.88
N TRP A 6 54.56 6.20 -47.04
CA TRP A 6 53.40 6.92 -46.61
C TRP A 6 53.29 6.85 -45.07
N VAL A 7 53.58 7.94 -44.42
CA VAL A 7 53.39 8.08 -42.97
C VAL A 7 51.88 8.23 -42.69
N ILE A 8 51.24 7.16 -42.21
CA ILE A 8 49.89 7.21 -41.72
C ILE A 8 49.93 8.00 -40.40
N ARG A 9 49.54 9.25 -40.46
CA ARG A 9 49.38 10.10 -39.27
C ARG A 9 48.12 9.67 -38.55
N VAL A 10 48.23 8.80 -37.55
CA VAL A 10 47.14 8.45 -36.64
C VAL A 10 46.80 9.73 -35.90
N MET A 11 45.61 10.30 -36.18
CA MET A 11 45.08 11.42 -35.43
C MET A 11 44.71 10.91 -34.04
N GLU A 12 45.56 11.14 -33.09
CA GLU A 12 45.31 10.88 -31.67
C GLU A 12 44.16 11.81 -31.20
N LYS A 13 42.94 11.27 -31.09
CA LYS A 13 41.80 12.00 -30.52
C LYS A 13 42.15 12.37 -29.09
N ARG A 14 42.45 13.63 -28.82
CA ARG A 14 42.61 14.18 -27.48
C ARG A 14 41.35 13.82 -26.67
N LYS A 15 41.49 12.94 -25.70
CA LYS A 15 40.45 12.67 -24.68
C LYS A 15 40.29 13.93 -23.86
N ARG A 16 39.20 14.67 -24.10
CA ARG A 16 38.82 15.80 -23.25
C ARG A 16 38.29 15.26 -21.93
N GLY A 17 38.93 15.58 -20.83
CA GLY A 17 38.41 15.33 -19.50
C GLY A 17 37.30 16.32 -19.17
N PHE A 18 36.42 15.97 -18.23
CA PHE A 18 35.40 16.87 -17.72
C PHE A 18 36.04 18.02 -16.95
N THR A 19 35.47 19.22 -17.10
CA THR A 19 35.84 20.36 -16.28
C THR A 19 35.15 20.28 -14.91
N LEU A 20 35.74 20.92 -13.91
CA LEU A 20 35.13 21.01 -12.58
C LEU A 20 33.74 21.67 -12.63
N ALA A 21 33.55 22.67 -13.49
CA ALA A 21 32.27 23.34 -13.68
C ALA A 21 31.19 22.42 -14.25
N GLU A 22 31.52 21.59 -15.25
CA GLU A 22 30.61 20.60 -15.82
C GLU A 22 30.16 19.56 -14.76
N LEU A 23 31.11 19.12 -13.93
CA LEU A 23 30.80 18.16 -12.85
C LEU A 23 29.90 18.79 -11.79
N LEU A 24 30.17 20.05 -11.40
CA LEU A 24 29.30 20.77 -10.46
C LEU A 24 27.90 21.01 -11.02
N MET A 25 27.76 21.38 -12.30
CA MET A 25 26.45 21.51 -12.95
C MET A 25 25.71 20.18 -13.00
N ALA A 26 26.38 19.08 -13.35
CA ALA A 26 25.75 17.77 -13.41
C ALA A 26 25.21 17.36 -12.03
N VAL A 27 25.97 17.57 -10.95
CA VAL A 27 25.53 17.27 -9.57
C VAL A 27 24.38 18.19 -9.15
N ALA A 28 24.42 19.48 -9.48
CA ALA A 28 23.36 20.42 -9.17
C ALA A 28 22.02 20.03 -9.85
N ILE A 29 22.07 19.71 -11.15
CA ILE A 29 20.88 19.26 -11.91
C ILE A 29 20.34 17.94 -11.35
N SER A 30 21.23 16.96 -11.08
CA SER A 30 20.84 15.67 -10.51
C SER A 30 20.20 15.83 -9.14
N GLY A 31 20.73 16.71 -8.29
CA GLY A 31 20.15 17.04 -6.99
C GLY A 31 18.77 17.66 -7.09
N LEU A 32 18.56 18.59 -8.04
CA LEU A 32 17.25 19.21 -8.29
C LEU A 32 16.22 18.18 -8.75
N LEU A 33 16.59 17.30 -9.68
CA LEU A 33 15.72 16.23 -10.16
C LEU A 33 15.36 15.24 -9.04
N ALA A 34 16.32 14.85 -8.22
CA ALA A 34 16.10 13.97 -7.08
C ALA A 34 15.15 14.60 -6.04
N ALA A 35 15.26 15.90 -5.78
CA ALA A 35 14.39 16.62 -4.86
C ALA A 35 12.91 16.59 -5.27
N ILE A 36 12.62 16.54 -6.57
CA ILE A 36 11.24 16.44 -7.10
C ILE A 36 10.80 14.97 -7.23
N ALA A 37 11.70 14.09 -7.65
CA ALA A 37 11.36 12.69 -7.91
C ALA A 37 11.09 11.91 -6.61
N TYR A 38 11.86 12.13 -5.55
CA TYR A 38 11.74 11.37 -4.31
C TYR A 38 10.35 11.48 -3.65
N PRO A 39 9.77 12.68 -3.39
CA PRO A 39 8.43 12.77 -2.78
C PRO A 39 7.32 12.26 -3.70
N SER A 40 7.49 12.34 -5.02
CA SER A 40 6.53 11.80 -5.97
C SER A 40 6.54 10.26 -5.96
N TYR A 41 7.71 9.65 -5.87
CA TYR A 41 7.89 8.22 -5.79
C TYR A 41 7.31 7.65 -4.48
N THR A 42 7.58 8.27 -3.33
CA THR A 42 7.04 7.81 -2.05
C THR A 42 5.51 7.86 -2.01
N LYS A 43 4.90 8.92 -2.55
CA LYS A 43 3.44 9.01 -2.69
C LYS A 43 2.87 7.94 -3.63
N TYR A 44 3.57 7.61 -4.70
CA TYR A 44 3.16 6.56 -5.62
C TYR A 44 3.16 5.20 -4.93
N ILE A 45 4.23 4.85 -4.21
CA ILE A 45 4.32 3.59 -3.45
C ILE A 45 3.20 3.50 -2.40
N GLU A 46 2.91 4.59 -1.69
CA GLU A 46 1.83 4.62 -0.70
C GLU A 46 0.46 4.33 -1.33
N ARG A 47 0.16 4.94 -2.48
CA ARG A 47 -1.08 4.66 -3.22
C ARG A 47 -1.16 3.21 -3.68
N MET A 48 -0.05 2.62 -4.11
CA MET A 48 0.01 1.20 -4.48
C MET A 48 -0.29 0.30 -3.29
N LYS A 49 0.27 0.60 -2.12
CA LYS A 49 -0.02 -0.13 -0.87
C LYS A 49 -1.50 -0.07 -0.49
N ILE A 50 -2.10 1.12 -0.53
CA ILE A 50 -3.54 1.30 -0.28
C ILE A 50 -4.36 0.46 -1.27
N SER A 51 -4.07 0.55 -2.57
CA SER A 51 -4.77 -0.23 -3.60
C SER A 51 -4.65 -1.73 -3.39
N THR A 52 -3.47 -2.21 -2.99
CA THR A 52 -3.24 -3.62 -2.66
C THR A 52 -4.06 -4.04 -1.45
N ALA A 53 -4.06 -3.26 -0.37
CA ALA A 53 -4.84 -3.56 0.83
C ALA A 53 -6.36 -3.61 0.55
N ILE A 54 -6.88 -2.71 -0.31
CA ILE A 54 -8.28 -2.73 -0.76
C ILE A 54 -8.58 -4.04 -1.52
N ALA A 55 -7.70 -4.44 -2.43
CA ALA A 55 -7.87 -5.68 -3.18
C ALA A 55 -7.81 -6.91 -2.27
N ASP A 56 -6.90 -6.93 -1.31
CA ASP A 56 -6.78 -8.01 -0.33
C ASP A 56 -8.03 -8.13 0.54
N ILE A 57 -8.51 -7.02 1.13
CA ILE A 57 -9.73 -7.02 1.96
C ILE A 57 -10.93 -7.47 1.13
N THR A 58 -11.04 -7.05 -0.12
CA THR A 58 -12.11 -7.49 -1.02
C THR A 58 -12.02 -9.00 -1.26
N ASN A 59 -10.84 -9.52 -1.55
CA ASN A 59 -10.61 -10.96 -1.76
C ASN A 59 -10.88 -11.77 -0.49
N ILE A 60 -10.39 -11.32 0.67
CA ILE A 60 -10.65 -11.95 1.98
C ILE A 60 -12.16 -12.00 2.22
N GLY A 61 -12.88 -10.91 1.95
CA GLY A 61 -14.34 -10.85 2.07
C GLY A 61 -15.06 -11.91 1.25
N VAL A 62 -14.68 -12.05 -0.02
CA VAL A 62 -15.24 -13.10 -0.92
C VAL A 62 -15.00 -14.49 -0.36
N VAL A 63 -13.81 -14.77 0.19
CA VAL A 63 -13.49 -16.09 0.77
C VAL A 63 -14.26 -16.33 2.06
N ILE A 64 -14.46 -15.30 2.90
CA ILE A 64 -15.30 -15.39 4.11
C ILE A 64 -16.76 -15.72 3.73
N ASP A 65 -17.31 -15.02 2.75
CA ASP A 65 -18.67 -15.23 2.28
C ASP A 65 -18.86 -16.65 1.73
N ARG A 66 -17.90 -17.13 0.92
CA ARG A 66 -17.89 -18.51 0.43
C ARG A 66 -17.81 -19.54 1.57
N TYR A 67 -16.98 -19.28 2.60
CA TYR A 67 -16.90 -20.13 3.78
C TYR A 67 -18.24 -20.20 4.50
N ARG A 68 -18.92 -19.06 4.68
CA ARG A 68 -20.25 -18.95 5.29
C ARG A 68 -21.30 -19.75 4.50
N ASP A 69 -21.27 -19.63 3.17
CA ASP A 69 -22.24 -20.34 2.31
C ASP A 69 -22.07 -21.87 2.40
N VAL A 70 -20.85 -22.36 2.54
CA VAL A 70 -20.56 -23.80 2.66
C VAL A 70 -20.81 -24.33 4.07
N ASN A 71 -20.43 -23.57 5.11
CA ASN A 71 -20.44 -24.06 6.50
C ASN A 71 -21.64 -23.55 7.32
N GLY A 72 -22.47 -22.67 6.76
CA GLY A 72 -23.61 -22.07 7.44
C GLY A 72 -23.23 -21.07 8.56
N SER A 73 -21.95 -20.76 8.73
CA SER A 73 -21.44 -19.88 9.78
C SER A 73 -20.18 -19.16 9.34
N LEU A 74 -19.91 -17.99 9.93
CA LEU A 74 -18.68 -17.24 9.72
C LEU A 74 -17.47 -17.99 10.33
N PRO A 75 -16.25 -17.86 9.75
CA PRO A 75 -15.05 -18.43 10.33
C PRO A 75 -14.73 -17.78 11.67
N ALA A 76 -14.13 -18.51 12.60
CA ALA A 76 -13.73 -17.97 13.89
C ALA A 76 -12.53 -17.01 13.79
N ASN A 77 -11.66 -17.21 12.80
CA ASN A 77 -10.50 -16.38 12.49
C ASN A 77 -10.06 -16.59 11.04
N LEU A 78 -9.24 -15.68 10.52
CA LEU A 78 -8.74 -15.75 9.12
C LEU A 78 -7.82 -16.94 8.86
N ALA A 79 -7.15 -17.50 9.88
CA ALA A 79 -6.25 -18.63 9.72
C ALA A 79 -6.97 -19.93 9.33
N GLN A 80 -8.30 -19.99 9.47
CA GLN A 80 -9.11 -21.11 8.99
C GLN A 80 -9.32 -21.11 7.47
N LEU A 81 -9.00 -20.00 6.82
CA LEU A 81 -9.22 -19.81 5.40
C LEU A 81 -7.92 -20.04 4.63
N PRO A 82 -7.91 -20.89 3.59
CA PRO A 82 -6.70 -21.21 2.85
C PRO A 82 -6.30 -20.07 1.90
N ASN A 83 -4.99 -19.92 1.67
CA ASN A 83 -4.41 -19.10 0.61
C ASN A 83 -4.79 -17.61 0.66
N LEU A 84 -4.94 -17.05 1.87
CA LEU A 84 -5.19 -15.62 2.06
C LEU A 84 -3.92 -14.88 2.48
N PRO A 85 -3.75 -13.61 2.06
CA PRO A 85 -2.79 -12.72 2.69
C PRO A 85 -3.24 -12.48 4.14
N LEU A 86 -2.38 -12.80 5.10
CA LEU A 86 -2.67 -12.56 6.52
C LEU A 86 -2.11 -11.23 7.02
N VAL A 87 -1.22 -10.61 6.23
CA VAL A 87 -0.59 -9.32 6.52
C VAL A 87 -0.85 -8.35 5.38
N ASP A 88 -0.99 -7.10 5.74
CA ASP A 88 -1.18 -6.01 4.81
C ASP A 88 0.15 -5.54 4.18
N PRO A 89 0.14 -4.60 3.21
CA PRO A 89 1.35 -4.08 2.57
C PRO A 89 2.30 -3.30 3.48
N TRP A 90 1.93 -3.00 4.72
CA TRP A 90 2.78 -2.39 5.74
C TRP A 90 3.29 -3.43 6.76
N ASP A 91 3.08 -4.75 6.50
CA ASP A 91 3.45 -5.89 7.34
C ASP A 91 2.62 -6.04 8.63
N ASN A 92 1.45 -5.40 8.72
CA ASN A 92 0.54 -5.53 9.84
C ASN A 92 -0.49 -6.64 9.58
N PRO A 93 -0.92 -7.43 10.59
CA PRO A 93 -1.94 -8.44 10.39
C PRO A 93 -3.30 -7.81 10.08
N TYR A 94 -4.03 -8.35 9.09
CA TYR A 94 -5.43 -7.99 8.88
C TYR A 94 -6.26 -8.31 10.10
N GLN A 95 -7.11 -7.37 10.50
CA GLN A 95 -7.99 -7.49 11.65
C GLN A 95 -9.35 -8.04 11.22
N TYR A 96 -9.82 -9.05 11.91
CA TYR A 96 -11.11 -9.67 11.66
C TYR A 96 -11.88 -9.86 12.96
N LEU A 97 -13.16 -9.48 12.97
CA LEU A 97 -14.06 -9.64 14.10
C LEU A 97 -15.43 -10.14 13.61
N SER A 98 -15.72 -11.41 13.81
CA SER A 98 -17.06 -11.96 13.60
C SER A 98 -18.03 -11.44 14.68
N PHE A 99 -19.24 -11.05 14.29
CA PHE A 99 -20.27 -10.62 15.24
C PHE A 99 -21.07 -11.78 15.81
N SER A 100 -20.87 -12.99 15.31
CA SER A 100 -21.51 -14.19 15.86
C SER A 100 -21.13 -14.39 17.33
N GLY A 101 -22.11 -14.34 18.22
CA GLY A 101 -21.93 -14.52 19.67
C GLY A 101 -21.37 -13.31 20.43
N LEU A 102 -21.19 -12.14 19.79
CA LEU A 102 -20.76 -10.93 20.49
C LEU A 102 -21.84 -10.41 21.43
N LYS A 103 -21.45 -10.16 22.69
CA LYS A 103 -22.27 -9.45 23.65
C LYS A 103 -22.02 -7.95 23.57
N GLY A 104 -22.84 -7.24 22.77
CA GLY A 104 -22.80 -5.78 22.66
C GLY A 104 -21.93 -5.26 21.48
N LYS A 105 -22.11 -3.97 21.15
CA LYS A 105 -21.56 -3.31 19.97
C LYS A 105 -20.25 -2.54 20.23
N GLY A 106 -19.65 -2.69 21.42
CA GLY A 106 -18.49 -1.89 21.84
C GLY A 106 -17.26 -2.06 20.97
N LYS A 107 -17.02 -3.28 20.49
CA LYS A 107 -15.82 -3.64 19.69
C LYS A 107 -16.00 -3.47 18.18
N MET A 108 -17.24 -3.27 17.70
CA MET A 108 -17.55 -3.11 16.28
C MET A 108 -17.03 -1.79 15.76
N ARG A 109 -16.61 -1.78 14.51
CA ARG A 109 -16.23 -0.55 13.77
C ARG A 109 -17.47 0.33 13.61
N LYS A 110 -17.29 1.64 13.70
CA LYS A 110 -18.39 2.61 13.77
C LYS A 110 -18.17 3.77 12.82
N ASP A 111 -19.28 4.28 12.30
CA ASP A 111 -19.30 5.56 11.58
C ASP A 111 -19.17 6.76 12.56
N LYS A 112 -19.30 7.96 12.01
CA LYS A 112 -19.32 9.23 12.77
C LYS A 112 -20.50 9.36 13.73
N SER A 113 -21.57 8.60 13.55
CA SER A 113 -22.76 8.57 14.41
C SER A 113 -22.66 7.48 15.50
N LEU A 114 -21.50 6.84 15.63
CA LEU A 114 -21.21 5.72 16.53
C LEU A 114 -22.11 4.49 16.30
N VAL A 115 -22.64 4.37 15.08
CA VAL A 115 -23.40 3.20 14.63
C VAL A 115 -22.43 2.20 13.99
N PRO A 116 -22.56 0.89 14.24
CA PRO A 116 -21.78 -0.13 13.54
C PRO A 116 -21.96 -0.03 12.04
N VAL A 117 -20.84 -0.11 11.30
CA VAL A 117 -20.83 0.03 9.83
C VAL A 117 -21.14 -1.29 9.10
N ASN A 118 -21.06 -2.41 9.82
CA ASN A 118 -21.39 -3.73 9.30
C ASN A 118 -22.42 -4.43 10.22
N SER A 119 -23.14 -5.40 9.66
CA SER A 119 -24.10 -6.23 10.40
C SER A 119 -23.58 -7.65 10.68
N ASP A 120 -22.51 -8.09 9.99
CA ASP A 120 -22.01 -9.46 9.96
C ASP A 120 -20.62 -9.62 10.61
N TYR A 121 -19.62 -8.90 10.13
CA TYR A 121 -18.24 -8.92 10.63
C TYR A 121 -17.50 -7.65 10.25
N ASP A 122 -16.49 -7.30 11.03
CA ASP A 122 -15.50 -6.27 10.66
C ASP A 122 -14.26 -6.93 10.06
N LEU A 123 -13.73 -6.31 9.00
CA LEU A 123 -12.49 -6.68 8.35
C LEU A 123 -11.76 -5.39 7.93
N TYR A 124 -10.51 -5.23 8.38
CA TYR A 124 -9.74 -4.00 8.09
C TYR A 124 -8.23 -4.20 8.25
N SER A 125 -7.44 -3.31 7.64
CA SER A 125 -6.04 -3.07 7.93
C SER A 125 -5.91 -1.84 8.82
N MET A 126 -4.95 -1.84 9.74
CA MET A 126 -4.63 -0.69 10.60
C MET A 126 -3.79 0.38 9.89
N GLY A 127 -3.59 0.22 8.57
CA GLY A 127 -2.84 1.17 7.77
C GLY A 127 -1.36 1.25 8.14
N LYS A 128 -0.78 2.39 7.82
CA LYS A 128 0.66 2.63 7.96
C LYS A 128 1.09 2.90 9.40
N ASP A 129 0.23 3.52 10.21
CA ASP A 129 0.59 3.97 11.55
C ASP A 129 0.37 2.89 12.63
N GLU A 130 -0.13 1.69 12.25
CA GLU A 130 -0.42 0.54 13.11
C GLU A 130 -1.39 0.86 14.26
N ARG A 131 -2.17 1.93 14.12
CA ARG A 131 -3.07 2.42 15.18
C ARG A 131 -4.47 2.46 14.67
N THR A 132 -5.41 2.04 15.51
CA THR A 132 -6.81 2.06 15.15
C THR A 132 -7.71 2.33 16.36
N THR A 133 -8.88 2.87 16.11
CA THR A 133 -9.97 3.01 17.07
C THR A 133 -11.29 2.73 16.37
N ALA A 134 -12.32 2.35 17.14
CA ALA A 134 -13.61 1.94 16.58
C ALA A 134 -14.28 3.02 15.70
N PRO A 135 -14.32 4.32 16.01
CA PRO A 135 -14.90 5.36 15.15
C PRO A 135 -13.96 5.75 14.00
N PHE A 136 -14.45 5.78 12.77
CA PHE A 136 -13.72 6.23 11.57
C PHE A 136 -13.32 7.71 11.63
N THR A 137 -13.99 8.52 12.44
CA THR A 137 -13.66 9.93 12.65
C THR A 137 -12.42 10.16 13.49
N SER A 138 -11.95 9.14 14.19
CA SER A 138 -10.72 9.22 15.00
C SER A 138 -9.50 9.40 14.11
N GLN A 139 -8.53 10.21 14.57
CA GLN A 139 -7.27 10.41 13.87
C GLN A 139 -6.49 9.10 13.67
N ALA A 140 -6.56 8.18 14.64
CA ALA A 140 -5.89 6.89 14.60
C ALA A 140 -6.59 5.85 13.71
N ALA A 141 -7.70 6.19 13.07
CA ALA A 141 -8.44 5.31 12.18
C ALA A 141 -8.51 5.84 10.74
N ARG A 142 -7.94 7.02 10.46
CA ARG A 142 -8.10 7.69 9.16
C ARG A 142 -7.37 7.00 8.02
N ASP A 143 -6.24 6.37 8.30
CA ASP A 143 -5.45 5.61 7.33
C ASP A 143 -5.77 4.11 7.34
N ASP A 144 -6.73 3.68 8.17
CA ASP A 144 -7.26 2.32 8.12
C ASP A 144 -7.90 2.05 6.75
N ILE A 145 -7.67 0.86 6.20
CA ILE A 145 -8.42 0.36 5.05
C ILE A 145 -9.52 -0.54 5.59
N VAL A 146 -10.76 -0.17 5.37
CA VAL A 146 -11.90 -0.78 6.03
C VAL A 146 -12.92 -1.35 5.05
N ARG A 147 -13.55 -2.46 5.45
CA ARG A 147 -14.80 -2.94 4.87
C ARG A 147 -15.96 -2.29 5.62
N ALA A 148 -16.93 -1.74 4.90
CA ALA A 148 -18.13 -1.14 5.47
C ALA A 148 -19.37 -1.43 4.61
N ASN A 149 -20.55 -1.19 5.18
CA ASN A 149 -21.84 -1.46 4.55
C ASN A 149 -21.96 -2.91 4.02
N ASP A 150 -21.53 -3.86 4.86
CA ASP A 150 -21.55 -5.30 4.55
C ASP A 150 -20.81 -5.64 3.24
N GLY A 151 -19.70 -4.89 2.95
CA GLY A 151 -18.85 -5.09 1.78
C GLY A 151 -19.19 -4.21 0.58
N SER A 152 -20.22 -3.37 0.64
CA SER A 152 -20.53 -2.41 -0.42
C SER A 152 -19.49 -1.29 -0.52
N TYR A 153 -18.69 -1.10 0.52
CA TYR A 153 -17.55 -0.19 0.54
C TYR A 153 -16.30 -0.89 1.05
N VAL A 154 -15.20 -0.75 0.32
CA VAL A 154 -13.85 -1.10 0.78
C VAL A 154 -12.92 0.04 0.37
N GLY A 155 -12.30 0.69 1.35
CA GLY A 155 -11.46 1.85 1.12
C GLY A 155 -10.91 2.46 2.39
N LEU A 156 -10.29 3.65 2.27
CA LEU A 156 -9.83 4.42 3.41
C LEU A 156 -10.99 4.83 4.30
N ALA A 157 -10.82 4.69 5.61
CA ALA A 157 -11.82 5.11 6.59
C ALA A 157 -12.05 6.64 6.57
N SER A 158 -11.05 7.43 6.13
CA SER A 158 -11.19 8.88 5.93
C SER A 158 -12.13 9.26 4.80
N ASP A 159 -12.35 8.37 3.84
CA ASP A 159 -13.13 8.63 2.63
C ASP A 159 -14.58 8.13 2.76
N TYR A 160 -14.89 7.44 3.87
CA TYR A 160 -16.22 6.94 4.22
C TYR A 160 -17.04 8.04 4.94
#